data_5860a9485fbc95706d1c81fe79a82f3a
#
_entry.id   5860a9485fbc95706d1c81fe79a82f3a
#
_cell.length_a   1.000
_cell.length_b   1.000
_cell.length_c   1.000
_cell.angle_alpha   90.00
_cell.angle_beta   90.00
_cell.angle_gamma   90.00
#
_symmetry.space_group_name_H-M   'P 1'
#
loop_
_entity.id
_entity.type
_entity.pdbx_description
1 polymer ?
#
loop_
_entity_poly.entity_id
_entity_poly.type
_entity_poly.pdbx_seq_one_letter_code
_entity_poly.pdbx_strand_id
1 'polypeptide(L)'
;TALVGAIAIAMGFSATAFAQDNTNVVNASLDTLVVTATRSEEKIKDVPSRISIIEPQIVEQSPIAELPHLLMSDASIDMMQYGGYGQTASIYMRGTNDTHTLVLRDGVRLNTGSAGSASLSFIDTTDIKKIEVLKGPASVLYGTDAIGGVVQLVSKTPEKTGAFVTGEIGEHNTYKSVIGADLAENGIYAQIRGQRLESDGTQVTDFKDAQVNAGAYDQKGFSAKFGIEKELYAASVDYSENQGNSTYVDGIYDNDWNVIGLENISQDFKNEIINVKGRINLSDNFALHARLSQFKDELEQNDSHDAIYNTTKEAELYSKWQFSSTQNLLAGIATKNIKSDVFSVSSFGIVDYDKTVESTGYFVQHQYQSEKLHTQLGVRVEDHETFGTHTVGQAAARYQILPATSIYTNIGTAFRAPTNNDLYALSWGGNPELKPEESISYEIGLDQQLTDHLTMGLSAYRNEVDDLITYVTDPITYEGRLYNVKKATFTGGEFNLDWAKDELFTNLSYAYVQPKDKETDKDISRRSRQSLTLTSGLQNEVYGISASLSAKSRPKNSTISGYATVDVNAFWNVNPNVKLFT
;
A
#
# COMPACT_ATOMS: atom_id res chain seq x y z
N THR A 1 28.38 -16.47 -12.54
CA THR A 1 27.04 -15.87 -12.50
C THR A 1 26.13 -16.71 -13.37
N ALA A 2 25.57 -17.75 -12.79
CA ALA A 2 24.57 -18.57 -13.47
C ALA A 2 23.22 -17.87 -13.27
N LEU A 3 22.55 -17.53 -14.36
CA LEU A 3 21.14 -17.17 -14.38
C LEU A 3 20.37 -18.45 -14.01
N VAL A 4 20.12 -18.69 -12.74
CA VAL A 4 19.20 -19.72 -12.30
C VAL A 4 17.82 -19.07 -12.30
N GLY A 5 17.10 -19.25 -13.40
CA GLY A 5 15.72 -18.82 -13.48
C GLY A 5 14.88 -19.61 -12.47
N ALA A 6 14.13 -18.90 -11.63
CA ALA A 6 13.10 -19.53 -10.83
C ALA A 6 12.04 -20.11 -11.77
N ILE A 7 11.71 -21.38 -11.64
CA ILE A 7 10.64 -22.05 -12.40
C ILE A 7 9.52 -22.37 -11.44
N ALA A 8 8.40 -21.69 -11.58
CA ALA A 8 7.21 -21.99 -10.81
C ALA A 8 6.24 -22.85 -11.64
N ILE A 9 5.66 -23.86 -11.03
CA ILE A 9 4.73 -24.80 -11.67
C ILE A 9 3.38 -24.69 -10.98
N ALA A 10 2.42 -24.12 -11.68
CA ALA A 10 1.02 -24.11 -11.25
C ALA A 10 0.30 -25.34 -11.84
N MET A 11 -0.11 -26.28 -10.99
CA MET A 11 -0.90 -27.43 -11.38
C MET A 11 -2.33 -27.25 -10.89
N GLY A 12 -3.25 -26.91 -11.82
CA GLY A 12 -4.66 -26.85 -11.53
C GLY A 12 -5.31 -28.22 -11.70
N PHE A 13 -5.90 -28.75 -10.65
CA PHE A 13 -6.80 -29.90 -10.75
C PHE A 13 -8.24 -29.41 -10.82
N SER A 14 -8.72 -29.07 -11.99
CA SER A 14 -10.15 -28.97 -12.19
C SER A 14 -10.57 -29.33 -13.61
N ALA A 15 -11.64 -30.10 -13.68
CA ALA A 15 -12.27 -30.55 -14.92
C ALA A 15 -13.14 -29.49 -15.60
N THR A 16 -12.95 -28.19 -15.27
CA THR A 16 -13.69 -27.08 -15.89
C THR A 16 -12.73 -26.05 -16.44
N ALA A 17 -12.82 -25.83 -17.75
CA ALA A 17 -12.03 -24.85 -18.46
C ALA A 17 -12.16 -23.45 -17.82
N PHE A 18 -11.04 -22.85 -17.44
CA PHE A 18 -10.96 -21.42 -17.22
C PHE A 18 -11.14 -20.73 -18.59
N ALA A 19 -12.35 -20.34 -18.91
CA ALA A 19 -12.53 -19.36 -19.96
C ALA A 19 -12.09 -18.01 -19.36
N GLN A 20 -10.92 -17.59 -19.75
CA GLN A 20 -10.36 -16.28 -19.42
C GLN A 20 -11.19 -15.22 -20.15
N ASP A 21 -11.61 -14.17 -19.43
CA ASP A 21 -12.19 -13.00 -20.09
C ASP A 21 -11.13 -12.36 -20.97
N ASN A 22 -11.46 -12.22 -22.26
CA ASN A 22 -10.58 -11.79 -23.34
C ASN A 22 -10.34 -10.28 -23.33
N THR A 23 -9.66 -9.74 -22.33
CA THR A 23 -9.09 -8.39 -22.43
C THR A 23 -7.68 -8.39 -21.88
N ASN A 24 -6.77 -8.81 -22.74
CA ASN A 24 -5.41 -9.16 -22.39
C ASN A 24 -4.43 -8.04 -22.70
N VAL A 25 -4.49 -6.94 -21.98
CA VAL A 25 -3.38 -5.98 -22.05
C VAL A 25 -3.05 -5.54 -20.65
N VAL A 26 -1.77 -5.64 -20.27
CA VAL A 26 -1.21 -5.18 -18.99
C VAL A 26 -1.24 -3.65 -18.93
N ASN A 27 -2.39 -3.05 -19.13
CA ASN A 27 -2.56 -1.61 -19.03
C ASN A 27 -3.86 -1.29 -18.32
N ALA A 28 -3.76 -0.58 -17.18
CA ALA A 28 -4.90 0.10 -16.62
C ALA A 28 -5.41 1.10 -17.66
N SER A 29 -6.43 0.73 -18.40
CA SER A 29 -7.08 1.65 -19.31
C SER A 29 -7.80 2.72 -18.49
N LEU A 30 -8.06 3.87 -19.09
CA LEU A 30 -8.91 4.90 -18.47
C LEU A 30 -10.34 4.41 -18.15
N ASP A 31 -10.73 3.28 -18.72
CA ASP A 31 -12.00 2.58 -18.44
C ASP A 31 -11.92 1.57 -17.29
N THR A 32 -10.73 1.33 -16.71
CA THR A 32 -10.56 0.42 -15.56
C THR A 32 -11.34 0.93 -14.35
N LEU A 33 -12.05 0.00 -13.67
CA LEU A 33 -12.84 0.31 -12.49
C LEU A 33 -11.96 0.36 -11.24
N VAL A 34 -12.15 1.40 -10.45
CA VAL A 34 -11.49 1.62 -9.14
C VAL A 34 -12.53 1.93 -8.07
N VAL A 35 -12.23 1.61 -6.82
CA VAL A 35 -13.13 1.85 -5.68
C VAL A 35 -12.55 2.81 -4.64
N THR A 36 -11.24 3.00 -4.62
CA THR A 36 -10.54 3.73 -3.55
C THR A 36 -10.93 5.21 -3.49
N ALA A 37 -11.11 5.87 -4.62
CA ALA A 37 -11.37 7.32 -4.64
C ALA A 37 -12.78 7.72 -4.18
N THR A 38 -13.75 6.84 -4.31
CA THR A 38 -15.16 7.19 -4.17
C THR A 38 -15.98 6.20 -3.34
N ARG A 39 -15.33 5.13 -2.88
CA ARG A 39 -16.00 3.96 -2.25
C ARG A 39 -17.09 3.33 -3.14
N SER A 40 -17.00 3.59 -4.44
CA SER A 40 -17.85 3.05 -5.51
C SER A 40 -16.97 2.58 -6.64
N GLU A 41 -17.42 1.59 -7.39
CA GLU A 41 -16.78 1.25 -8.66
C GLU A 41 -16.99 2.37 -9.66
N GLU A 42 -15.92 3.05 -10.03
CA GLU A 42 -15.91 4.12 -11.02
C GLU A 42 -14.73 3.93 -11.97
N LYS A 43 -14.90 4.39 -13.21
CA LYS A 43 -13.80 4.37 -14.17
C LYS A 43 -12.75 5.42 -13.81
N ILE A 44 -11.47 5.10 -13.99
CA ILE A 44 -10.36 6.06 -13.73
C ILE A 44 -10.62 7.40 -14.43
N LYS A 45 -11.11 7.39 -15.67
CA LYS A 45 -11.38 8.60 -16.45
C LYS A 45 -12.45 9.51 -15.84
N ASP A 46 -13.26 8.99 -14.94
CA ASP A 46 -14.36 9.72 -14.30
C ASP A 46 -13.97 10.26 -12.93
N VAL A 47 -12.87 9.76 -12.36
CA VAL A 47 -12.36 10.17 -11.04
C VAL A 47 -11.51 11.44 -11.15
N PRO A 48 -11.84 12.52 -10.41
CA PRO A 48 -11.09 13.77 -10.45
C PRO A 48 -9.83 13.78 -9.53
N SER A 49 -9.13 12.65 -9.47
CA SER A 49 -7.89 12.46 -8.69
C SER A 49 -6.97 11.52 -9.44
N ARG A 50 -5.68 11.59 -9.15
CA ARG A 50 -4.71 10.65 -9.74
C ARG A 50 -4.78 9.30 -9.05
N ILE A 51 -5.06 8.26 -9.83
CA ILE A 51 -5.02 6.87 -9.38
C ILE A 51 -4.11 6.10 -10.33
N SER A 52 -3.27 5.24 -9.77
CA SER A 52 -2.59 4.18 -10.51
C SER A 52 -3.03 2.81 -10.00
N ILE A 53 -2.92 1.81 -10.86
CA ILE A 53 -3.27 0.43 -10.55
C ILE A 53 -2.06 -0.43 -10.83
N ILE A 54 -1.71 -1.29 -9.86
CA ILE A 54 -0.83 -2.42 -10.09
C ILE A 54 -1.75 -3.58 -10.46
N GLU A 55 -1.68 -3.94 -11.73
CA GLU A 55 -2.62 -4.85 -12.36
C GLU A 55 -2.50 -6.29 -11.82
N PRO A 56 -3.57 -7.09 -11.91
CA PRO A 56 -3.57 -8.49 -11.47
C PRO A 56 -2.41 -9.29 -12.06
N GLN A 57 -2.07 -9.06 -13.32
CA GLN A 57 -1.00 -9.78 -14.01
C GLN A 57 0.36 -9.51 -13.39
N ILE A 58 0.63 -8.27 -12.97
CA ILE A 58 1.88 -7.91 -12.29
C ILE A 58 1.94 -8.61 -10.92
N VAL A 59 0.85 -8.62 -10.16
CA VAL A 59 0.76 -9.30 -8.87
C VAL A 59 0.95 -10.81 -9.02
N GLU A 60 0.35 -11.42 -10.05
CA GLU A 60 0.41 -12.88 -10.28
C GLU A 60 1.72 -13.37 -10.91
N GLN A 61 2.39 -12.52 -11.66
CA GLN A 61 3.62 -12.87 -12.38
C GLN A 61 4.88 -12.45 -11.62
N SER A 62 4.74 -11.70 -10.53
CA SER A 62 5.87 -11.35 -9.68
C SER A 62 6.18 -12.53 -8.77
N PRO A 63 7.17 -13.37 -9.10
CA PRO A 63 7.55 -14.47 -8.25
C PRO A 63 8.07 -13.92 -6.93
N ILE A 64 7.61 -14.50 -5.84
CA ILE A 64 8.11 -14.17 -4.49
C ILE A 64 7.99 -12.66 -4.20
N ALA A 65 6.88 -12.04 -4.59
CA ALA A 65 6.73 -10.61 -4.46
C ALA A 65 6.33 -10.22 -3.04
N GLU A 66 7.24 -9.56 -2.34
CA GLU A 66 6.86 -8.75 -1.19
C GLU A 66 6.07 -7.53 -1.66
N LEU A 67 5.11 -7.10 -0.84
CA LEU A 67 4.30 -5.93 -1.13
C LEU A 67 5.14 -4.65 -1.41
N PRO A 68 6.23 -4.35 -0.69
CA PRO A 68 7.06 -3.19 -0.98
C PRO A 68 7.60 -3.17 -2.43
N HIS A 69 8.04 -4.31 -2.93
CA HIS A 69 8.56 -4.43 -4.30
C HIS A 69 7.47 -4.24 -5.36
N LEU A 70 6.27 -4.79 -5.13
CA LEU A 70 5.12 -4.55 -6.02
C LEU A 70 4.79 -3.06 -6.11
N LEU A 71 4.82 -2.35 -4.98
CA LEU A 71 4.53 -0.92 -4.92
C LEU A 71 5.55 -0.07 -5.69
N MET A 72 6.80 -0.52 -5.81
CA MET A 72 7.83 0.17 -6.59
C MET A 72 7.59 0.18 -8.10
N SER A 73 6.63 -0.57 -8.61
CA SER A 73 6.19 -0.47 -10.00
C SER A 73 5.51 0.89 -10.30
N ASP A 74 5.07 1.62 -9.28
CA ASP A 74 4.65 3.01 -9.39
C ASP A 74 5.83 3.96 -9.11
N ALA A 75 6.25 4.75 -10.10
CA ALA A 75 7.38 5.67 -9.98
C ALA A 75 7.20 6.76 -8.90
N SER A 76 5.97 7.08 -8.50
CA SER A 76 5.70 8.08 -7.44
C SER A 76 5.91 7.54 -6.02
N ILE A 77 6.13 6.22 -5.88
CA ILE A 77 6.44 5.58 -4.61
C ILE A 77 7.94 5.32 -4.54
N ASP A 78 8.59 5.92 -3.56
CA ASP A 78 9.96 5.57 -3.19
C ASP A 78 9.94 4.58 -2.03
N MET A 79 10.96 3.73 -1.92
CA MET A 79 11.05 2.73 -0.88
C MET A 79 12.44 2.72 -0.26
N MET A 80 12.48 2.50 1.03
CA MET A 80 13.69 2.15 1.76
C MET A 80 13.45 0.84 2.52
N GLN A 81 14.28 -0.15 2.25
CA GLN A 81 14.26 -1.44 2.94
C GLN A 81 15.62 -1.69 3.59
N TYR A 82 15.62 -2.22 4.80
CA TYR A 82 16.81 -2.40 5.63
C TYR A 82 17.40 -3.81 5.52
N GLY A 83 17.20 -4.47 4.40
CA GLY A 83 17.72 -5.81 4.16
C GLY A 83 16.94 -6.56 3.09
N GLY A 84 16.98 -7.89 3.13
CA GLY A 84 16.26 -8.78 2.24
C GLY A 84 14.81 -9.02 2.68
N TYR A 85 14.31 -10.22 2.43
CA TYR A 85 12.96 -10.66 2.81
C TYR A 85 12.68 -10.46 4.29
N GLY A 86 11.45 -10.01 4.61
CA GLY A 86 11.00 -9.84 5.99
C GLY A 86 11.68 -8.69 6.74
N GLN A 87 12.48 -7.87 6.08
CA GLN A 87 13.11 -6.72 6.70
C GLN A 87 12.21 -5.49 6.63
N THR A 88 12.36 -4.61 7.62
CA THR A 88 11.58 -3.37 7.68
C THR A 88 11.66 -2.60 6.37
N ALA A 89 10.51 -2.27 5.81
CA ALA A 89 10.38 -1.48 4.60
C ALA A 89 9.46 -0.27 4.83
N SER A 90 9.92 0.91 4.45
CA SER A 90 9.16 2.15 4.45
C SER A 90 8.89 2.62 3.03
N ILE A 91 7.66 3.07 2.75
CA ILE A 91 7.29 3.65 1.47
C ILE A 91 7.02 5.14 1.61
N TYR A 92 7.43 5.91 0.62
CA TYR A 92 7.33 7.37 0.59
C TYR A 92 6.57 7.81 -0.65
N MET A 93 5.25 7.93 -0.54
CA MET A 93 4.42 8.38 -1.65
C MET A 93 4.63 9.86 -1.91
N ARG A 94 5.02 10.22 -3.15
CA ARG A 94 5.33 11.62 -3.53
C ARG A 94 6.32 12.31 -2.57
N GLY A 95 7.22 11.52 -1.95
CA GLY A 95 8.26 11.98 -1.03
C GLY A 95 7.80 12.31 0.39
N THR A 96 6.52 12.13 0.74
CA THR A 96 6.00 12.31 2.11
C THR A 96 6.54 11.23 3.05
N ASN A 97 6.25 11.30 4.35
CA ASN A 97 6.66 10.26 5.28
C ASN A 97 5.87 8.95 5.06
N ASP A 98 6.42 7.83 5.48
CA ASP A 98 5.76 6.52 5.44
C ASP A 98 4.45 6.50 6.25
N THR A 99 4.43 7.21 7.38
CA THR A 99 3.23 7.42 8.20
C THR A 99 2.14 8.29 7.54
N HIS A 100 2.45 8.92 6.40
CA HIS A 100 1.51 9.71 5.59
C HIS A 100 0.78 8.88 4.52
N THR A 101 1.12 7.60 4.39
CA THR A 101 0.49 6.69 3.44
C THR A 101 -0.39 5.71 4.19
N LEU A 102 -1.69 5.79 3.97
CA LEU A 102 -2.63 4.84 4.52
C LEU A 102 -2.64 3.57 3.67
N VAL A 103 -2.37 2.42 4.29
CA VAL A 103 -2.43 1.11 3.64
C VAL A 103 -3.69 0.39 4.09
N LEU A 104 -4.47 -0.06 3.14
CA LEU A 104 -5.74 -0.77 3.38
C LEU A 104 -5.73 -2.14 2.68
N ARG A 105 -6.41 -3.12 3.27
CA ARG A 105 -6.80 -4.35 2.60
C ARG A 105 -8.31 -4.51 2.68
N ASP A 106 -8.98 -4.45 1.53
CA ASP A 106 -10.46 -4.47 1.45
C ASP A 106 -11.16 -3.47 2.38
N GLY A 107 -10.53 -2.32 2.60
CA GLY A 107 -10.98 -1.27 3.50
C GLY A 107 -10.49 -1.38 4.95
N VAL A 108 -9.87 -2.49 5.36
CA VAL A 108 -9.26 -2.63 6.70
C VAL A 108 -7.93 -1.91 6.76
N ARG A 109 -7.75 -1.04 7.74
CA ARG A 109 -6.51 -0.30 7.99
C ARG A 109 -5.41 -1.23 8.48
N LEU A 110 -4.23 -1.18 7.84
CA LEU A 110 -3.04 -1.95 8.20
C LEU A 110 -1.95 -1.10 8.88
N ASN A 111 -2.13 0.23 8.97
CA ASN A 111 -1.23 1.08 9.73
C ASN A 111 -1.36 0.78 11.22
N THR A 112 -0.24 0.55 11.89
CA THR A 112 -0.19 0.20 13.32
C THR A 112 -0.33 1.43 14.21
N GLY A 113 -0.90 1.27 15.39
CA GLY A 113 -1.06 2.36 16.35
C GLY A 113 0.27 2.79 16.98
N SER A 114 1.23 1.88 17.11
CA SER A 114 2.56 2.17 17.65
C SER A 114 3.40 2.99 16.67
N ALA A 115 3.59 2.52 15.44
CA ALA A 115 4.49 3.13 14.45
C ALA A 115 3.80 4.07 13.45
N GLY A 116 2.48 3.95 13.23
CA GLY A 116 1.74 4.75 12.26
C GLY A 116 1.93 4.34 10.81
N SER A 117 2.84 3.42 10.50
CA SER A 117 3.03 2.80 9.20
C SER A 117 2.56 1.35 9.22
N ALA A 118 2.40 0.75 8.04
CA ALA A 118 2.06 -0.66 7.92
C ALA A 118 3.34 -1.53 7.88
N SER A 119 3.29 -2.70 8.48
CA SER A 119 4.37 -3.71 8.46
C SER A 119 4.40 -4.43 7.10
N LEU A 120 4.76 -3.69 6.04
CA LEU A 120 4.57 -4.07 4.63
C LEU A 120 5.21 -5.40 4.25
N SER A 121 6.39 -5.72 4.81
CA SER A 121 7.13 -6.95 4.53
C SER A 121 6.47 -8.21 5.09
N PHE A 122 5.51 -8.05 6.00
CA PHE A 122 4.78 -9.16 6.62
C PHE A 122 3.37 -9.36 6.04
N ILE A 123 3.01 -8.61 4.99
CA ILE A 123 1.70 -8.72 4.35
C ILE A 123 1.74 -9.79 3.26
N ASP A 124 0.86 -10.79 3.38
CA ASP A 124 0.68 -11.80 2.33
C ASP A 124 -0.05 -11.22 1.10
N THR A 125 0.54 -11.41 -0.08
CA THR A 125 -0.01 -10.96 -1.36
C THR A 125 -0.71 -12.06 -2.15
N THR A 126 -0.75 -13.29 -1.66
CA THR A 126 -1.21 -14.49 -2.40
C THR A 126 -2.65 -14.39 -2.90
N ASP A 127 -3.54 -13.79 -2.12
CA ASP A 127 -4.96 -13.61 -2.47
C ASP A 127 -5.28 -12.19 -2.99
N ILE A 128 -4.27 -11.34 -3.23
CA ILE A 128 -4.48 -10.01 -3.77
C ILE A 128 -4.75 -10.09 -5.28
N LYS A 129 -5.83 -9.44 -5.72
CA LYS A 129 -6.20 -9.31 -7.14
C LYS A 129 -5.47 -8.15 -7.80
N LYS A 130 -5.52 -6.97 -7.19
CA LYS A 130 -4.89 -5.73 -7.67
C LYS A 130 -4.58 -4.79 -6.51
N ILE A 131 -3.73 -3.81 -6.77
CA ILE A 131 -3.44 -2.75 -5.81
C ILE A 131 -3.83 -1.42 -6.45
N GLU A 132 -4.70 -0.65 -5.78
CA GLU A 132 -5.07 0.70 -6.19
C GLU A 132 -4.26 1.71 -5.36
N VAL A 133 -3.63 2.67 -6.02
CA VAL A 133 -2.84 3.74 -5.40
C VAL A 133 -3.50 5.08 -5.68
N LEU A 134 -4.25 5.58 -4.71
CA LEU A 134 -4.84 6.92 -4.75
C LEU A 134 -3.81 7.93 -4.24
N LYS A 135 -3.44 8.90 -5.06
CA LYS A 135 -2.41 9.88 -4.77
C LYS A 135 -3.01 11.21 -4.29
N GLY A 136 -2.37 11.82 -3.29
CA GLY A 136 -2.83 13.05 -2.66
C GLY A 136 -3.80 12.84 -1.51
N PRO A 137 -4.38 13.93 -0.95
CA PRO A 137 -5.14 13.88 0.29
C PRO A 137 -6.42 13.07 0.14
N ALA A 138 -6.64 12.11 1.04
CA ALA A 138 -7.82 11.25 1.06
C ALA A 138 -8.51 11.20 2.44
N SER A 139 -8.18 12.14 3.33
CA SER A 139 -8.68 12.13 4.71
C SER A 139 -10.19 12.33 4.83
N VAL A 140 -10.88 12.88 3.83
CA VAL A 140 -12.34 12.99 3.83
C VAL A 140 -13.00 11.62 3.97
N LEU A 141 -12.57 10.63 3.20
CA LEU A 141 -13.15 9.28 3.24
C LEU A 141 -12.49 8.37 4.29
N TYR A 142 -11.20 8.55 4.56
CA TYR A 142 -10.41 7.58 5.31
C TYR A 142 -9.92 8.07 6.68
N GLY A 143 -10.08 9.38 6.98
CA GLY A 143 -9.62 9.98 8.25
C GLY A 143 -8.12 10.22 8.27
N THR A 144 -7.51 10.05 9.43
CA THR A 144 -6.06 10.26 9.66
C THR A 144 -5.18 9.39 8.76
N ASP A 145 -3.91 9.80 8.57
CA ASP A 145 -2.80 9.08 7.91
C ASP A 145 -2.83 9.08 6.37
N ALA A 146 -3.81 9.76 5.75
CA ALA A 146 -3.96 9.85 4.30
C ALA A 146 -3.50 11.22 3.73
N ILE A 147 -2.34 11.74 4.18
CA ILE A 147 -1.72 12.97 3.70
C ILE A 147 -1.08 12.78 2.31
N GLY A 148 -0.30 11.72 2.14
CA GLY A 148 0.35 11.35 0.88
C GLY A 148 -0.57 10.64 -0.08
N GLY A 149 -1.46 9.81 0.46
CA GLY A 149 -2.43 9.02 -0.29
C GLY A 149 -2.84 7.73 0.38
N VAL A 150 -3.46 6.86 -0.41
CA VAL A 150 -3.97 5.55 0.04
C VAL A 150 -3.49 4.46 -0.90
N VAL A 151 -2.97 3.38 -0.33
CA VAL A 151 -2.69 2.11 -1.00
C VAL A 151 -3.76 1.12 -0.61
N GLN A 152 -4.60 0.69 -1.55
CA GLN A 152 -5.68 -0.26 -1.31
C GLN A 152 -5.34 -1.61 -1.94
N LEU A 153 -5.12 -2.61 -1.12
CA LEU A 153 -5.02 -4.01 -1.55
C LEU A 153 -6.44 -4.55 -1.74
N VAL A 154 -6.76 -4.94 -2.95
CA VAL A 154 -8.06 -5.53 -3.29
C VAL A 154 -7.89 -7.03 -3.41
N SER A 155 -8.52 -7.80 -2.53
CA SER A 155 -8.42 -9.24 -2.55
C SER A 155 -9.28 -9.88 -3.65
N LYS A 156 -8.90 -11.09 -4.07
CA LYS A 156 -9.66 -11.88 -5.04
C LYS A 156 -11.05 -12.20 -4.50
N THR A 157 -12.04 -12.17 -5.38
CA THR A 157 -13.37 -12.73 -5.13
C THR A 157 -13.59 -13.81 -6.17
N PRO A 158 -13.93 -15.05 -5.80
CA PRO A 158 -14.13 -16.13 -6.73
C PRO A 158 -15.25 -15.84 -7.74
N GLU A 159 -14.97 -16.04 -9.00
CA GLU A 159 -15.95 -15.95 -10.11
C GLU A 159 -16.32 -17.33 -10.65
N LYS A 160 -15.49 -18.34 -10.36
CA LYS A 160 -15.65 -19.72 -10.80
C LYS A 160 -15.27 -20.70 -9.70
N THR A 161 -15.84 -21.89 -9.72
CA THR A 161 -15.48 -22.99 -8.82
C THR A 161 -14.24 -23.71 -9.36
N GLY A 162 -13.23 -23.91 -8.50
CA GLY A 162 -12.00 -24.60 -8.87
C GLY A 162 -11.04 -24.76 -7.69
N ALA A 163 -9.93 -25.42 -7.91
CA ALA A 163 -8.85 -25.55 -6.97
C ALA A 163 -7.50 -25.51 -7.70
N PHE A 164 -6.45 -25.08 -7.02
CA PHE A 164 -5.12 -25.00 -7.60
C PHE A 164 -4.03 -25.25 -6.57
N VAL A 165 -2.87 -25.59 -7.07
CA VAL A 165 -1.61 -25.62 -6.31
C VAL A 165 -0.54 -24.91 -7.12
N THR A 166 0.29 -24.11 -6.45
CA THR A 166 1.45 -23.42 -7.04
C THR A 166 2.69 -23.79 -6.24
N GLY A 167 3.79 -24.05 -6.94
CA GLY A 167 5.12 -24.21 -6.34
C GLY A 167 6.13 -23.31 -7.04
N GLU A 168 6.95 -22.61 -6.28
CA GLU A 168 7.97 -21.69 -6.75
C GLU A 168 9.29 -22.03 -6.07
N ILE A 169 10.38 -21.89 -6.81
CA ILE A 169 11.75 -22.04 -6.31
C ILE A 169 12.59 -20.84 -6.76
N GLY A 170 13.43 -20.34 -5.90
CA GLY A 170 14.27 -19.18 -6.17
C GLY A 170 15.69 -19.33 -5.65
N GLU A 171 16.50 -18.30 -5.82
CA GLU A 171 17.82 -18.20 -5.22
C GLU A 171 17.76 -18.24 -3.68
N HIS A 172 18.90 -18.43 -3.02
CA HIS A 172 19.02 -18.49 -1.56
C HIS A 172 18.10 -19.53 -0.90
N ASN A 173 17.95 -20.70 -1.55
CA ASN A 173 17.05 -21.76 -1.10
C ASN A 173 15.62 -21.27 -0.84
N THR A 174 15.13 -20.35 -1.68
CA THR A 174 13.79 -19.83 -1.56
C THR A 174 12.78 -20.81 -2.14
N TYR A 175 11.77 -21.16 -1.35
CA TYR A 175 10.66 -22.03 -1.73
C TYR A 175 9.34 -21.39 -1.34
N LYS A 176 8.41 -21.32 -2.29
CA LYS A 176 7.04 -20.90 -2.00
C LYS A 176 6.06 -21.96 -2.49
N SER A 177 5.08 -22.28 -1.69
CA SER A 177 3.97 -23.14 -2.07
C SER A 177 2.64 -22.48 -1.71
N VAL A 178 1.67 -22.61 -2.61
CA VAL A 178 0.31 -22.10 -2.40
C VAL A 178 -0.68 -23.19 -2.77
N ILE A 179 -1.68 -23.39 -1.94
CA ILE A 179 -2.84 -24.21 -2.24
C ILE A 179 -4.11 -23.38 -2.08
N GLY A 180 -5.06 -23.54 -2.99
CA GLY A 180 -6.30 -22.82 -2.91
C GLY A 180 -7.49 -23.54 -3.51
N ALA A 181 -8.67 -23.19 -3.00
CA ALA A 181 -9.94 -23.64 -3.54
C ALA A 181 -10.94 -22.49 -3.56
N ASP A 182 -11.73 -22.44 -4.62
CA ASP A 182 -12.76 -21.46 -4.90
C ASP A 182 -14.10 -22.15 -5.14
N LEU A 183 -15.15 -21.55 -4.63
CA LEU A 183 -16.54 -21.86 -4.95
C LEU A 183 -17.22 -20.58 -5.42
N ALA A 184 -17.89 -20.63 -6.56
CA ALA A 184 -18.74 -19.53 -7.01
C ALA A 184 -19.95 -20.11 -7.75
N GLU A 185 -21.13 -19.92 -7.16
CA GLU A 185 -22.38 -20.43 -7.71
C GLU A 185 -23.55 -19.55 -7.24
N ASN A 186 -24.39 -19.11 -8.19
CA ASN A 186 -25.63 -18.39 -7.88
C ASN A 186 -25.45 -17.17 -6.94
N GLY A 187 -24.32 -16.42 -7.09
CA GLY A 187 -23.99 -15.26 -6.27
C GLY A 187 -23.53 -15.62 -4.85
N ILE A 188 -23.33 -16.88 -4.53
CA ILE A 188 -22.63 -17.32 -3.32
C ILE A 188 -21.19 -17.64 -3.75
N TYR A 189 -20.24 -17.20 -2.95
CA TYR A 189 -18.84 -17.50 -3.16
C TYR A 189 -18.11 -17.84 -1.87
N ALA A 190 -17.14 -18.72 -1.99
CA ALA A 190 -16.23 -19.06 -0.90
C ALA A 190 -14.81 -19.22 -1.46
N GLN A 191 -13.83 -18.83 -0.69
CA GLN A 191 -12.42 -18.95 -1.02
C GLN A 191 -11.66 -19.43 0.21
N ILE A 192 -10.69 -20.31 0.00
CA ILE A 192 -9.71 -20.72 1.00
C ILE A 192 -8.33 -20.76 0.36
N ARG A 193 -7.32 -20.24 1.05
CA ARG A 193 -5.92 -20.23 0.63
C ARG A 193 -5.04 -20.63 1.79
N GLY A 194 -4.00 -21.38 1.48
CA GLY A 194 -2.89 -21.62 2.40
C GLY A 194 -1.58 -21.41 1.63
N GLN A 195 -0.60 -20.80 2.28
CA GLN A 195 0.71 -20.59 1.70
C GLN A 195 1.83 -20.88 2.70
N ARG A 196 3.00 -21.22 2.18
CA ARG A 196 4.26 -21.26 2.89
C ARG A 196 5.37 -20.68 2.01
N LEU A 197 6.18 -19.79 2.58
CA LEU A 197 7.39 -19.24 1.99
C LEU A 197 8.55 -19.47 2.95
N GLU A 198 9.69 -19.94 2.44
CA GLU A 198 10.94 -20.08 3.17
C GLU A 198 12.09 -19.54 2.31
N SER A 199 13.04 -18.86 2.94
CA SER A 199 14.26 -18.36 2.28
C SER A 199 15.40 -18.32 3.28
N ASP A 200 16.59 -18.72 2.86
CA ASP A 200 17.81 -18.53 3.67
C ASP A 200 18.24 -17.04 3.72
N GLY A 201 17.57 -16.19 2.92
CA GLY A 201 17.82 -14.77 2.84
C GLY A 201 19.10 -14.38 2.10
N THR A 202 19.35 -13.09 2.03
CA THR A 202 20.53 -12.51 1.38
C THR A 202 21.45 -11.86 2.39
N GLN A 203 22.76 -11.98 2.18
CA GLN A 203 23.72 -11.23 2.97
C GLN A 203 23.65 -9.74 2.59
N VAL A 204 23.32 -8.89 3.56
CA VAL A 204 23.08 -7.47 3.36
C VAL A 204 24.20 -6.55 3.88
N THR A 205 25.34 -7.12 4.28
CA THR A 205 26.45 -6.37 4.85
C THR A 205 27.79 -6.76 4.22
N ASP A 206 28.62 -5.75 3.93
CA ASP A 206 30.00 -5.88 3.44
C ASP A 206 31.04 -5.92 4.58
N PHE A 207 30.63 -6.16 5.82
CA PHE A 207 31.56 -6.21 6.94
C PHE A 207 32.46 -7.44 6.80
N LYS A 208 33.73 -7.24 6.40
CA LYS A 208 34.63 -8.28 5.91
C LYS A 208 35.02 -9.38 6.90
N ASP A 209 34.85 -9.15 8.19
CA ASP A 209 35.27 -10.06 9.26
C ASP A 209 34.10 -10.64 10.06
N ALA A 210 32.85 -10.35 9.69
CA ALA A 210 31.70 -10.86 10.39
C ALA A 210 31.23 -12.20 9.78
N GLN A 211 31.26 -13.24 10.57
CA GLN A 211 30.53 -14.49 10.27
C GLN A 211 29.06 -14.28 10.58
N VAL A 212 28.38 -13.48 9.76
CA VAL A 212 26.95 -13.22 9.89
C VAL A 212 26.25 -14.07 8.85
N ASN A 213 25.30 -14.85 9.28
CA ASN A 213 24.41 -15.54 8.36
C ASN A 213 23.51 -14.53 7.64
N ALA A 214 23.12 -14.86 6.44
CA ALA A 214 22.09 -14.11 5.74
C ALA A 214 20.80 -14.09 6.59
N GLY A 215 20.01 -13.00 6.46
CA GLY A 215 18.73 -12.89 7.16
C GLY A 215 17.73 -13.89 6.64
N ALA A 216 17.54 -15.01 7.36
CA ALA A 216 16.56 -16.02 6.99
C ALA A 216 15.12 -15.50 7.20
N TYR A 217 14.21 -15.99 6.39
CA TYR A 217 12.80 -15.64 6.45
C TYR A 217 11.90 -16.85 6.24
N ASP A 218 10.94 -17.05 7.11
CA ASP A 218 9.87 -18.00 6.91
C ASP A 218 8.50 -17.37 7.15
N GLN A 219 7.51 -17.82 6.40
CA GLN A 219 6.16 -17.27 6.45
C GLN A 219 5.13 -18.35 6.16
N LYS A 220 4.07 -18.38 6.96
CA LYS A 220 2.87 -19.19 6.75
C LYS A 220 1.66 -18.27 6.70
N GLY A 221 0.88 -18.37 5.63
CA GLY A 221 -0.33 -17.60 5.45
C GLY A 221 -1.56 -18.50 5.29
N PHE A 222 -2.65 -18.04 5.84
CA PHE A 222 -3.98 -18.63 5.65
C PHE A 222 -4.98 -17.52 5.39
N SER A 223 -5.84 -17.70 4.38
CA SER A 223 -6.98 -16.81 4.19
C SER A 223 -8.25 -17.59 3.82
N ALA A 224 -9.38 -17.07 4.28
CA ALA A 224 -10.70 -17.59 3.96
C ALA A 224 -11.67 -16.42 3.75
N LYS A 225 -12.44 -16.47 2.68
CA LYS A 225 -13.49 -15.52 2.37
C LYS A 225 -14.77 -16.28 2.06
N PHE A 226 -15.87 -15.85 2.64
CA PHE A 226 -17.20 -16.33 2.33
C PHE A 226 -18.11 -15.13 2.07
N GLY A 227 -18.95 -15.20 1.05
CA GLY A 227 -19.89 -14.13 0.77
C GLY A 227 -21.06 -14.51 -0.10
N ILE A 228 -21.98 -13.58 -0.16
CA ILE A 228 -23.16 -13.62 -1.02
C ILE A 228 -23.35 -12.26 -1.68
N GLU A 229 -23.53 -12.27 -2.98
CA GLU A 229 -23.81 -11.09 -3.79
C GLU A 229 -25.13 -11.27 -4.51
N LYS A 230 -26.12 -10.46 -4.17
CA LYS A 230 -27.45 -10.41 -4.78
C LYS A 230 -27.78 -8.96 -5.12
N GLU A 231 -28.75 -8.77 -6.00
CA GLU A 231 -29.20 -7.45 -6.39
C GLU A 231 -29.64 -6.61 -5.18
N LEU A 232 -30.45 -7.18 -4.29
CA LEU A 232 -30.96 -6.47 -3.10
C LEU A 232 -29.90 -6.32 -2.00
N TYR A 233 -29.01 -7.30 -1.80
CA TYR A 233 -28.05 -7.31 -0.69
C TYR A 233 -26.76 -8.04 -1.04
N ALA A 234 -25.72 -7.65 -0.35
CA ALA A 234 -24.44 -8.36 -0.35
C ALA A 234 -23.93 -8.46 1.09
N ALA A 235 -23.22 -9.55 1.39
CA ALA A 235 -22.52 -9.72 2.64
C ALA A 235 -21.28 -10.57 2.45
N SER A 236 -20.20 -10.25 3.17
CA SER A 236 -19.00 -11.09 3.21
C SER A 236 -18.36 -11.11 4.59
N VAL A 237 -17.67 -12.21 4.85
CA VAL A 237 -16.77 -12.38 5.98
C VAL A 237 -15.43 -12.82 5.41
N ASP A 238 -14.39 -12.05 5.73
CA ASP A 238 -13.02 -12.29 5.31
C ASP A 238 -12.17 -12.52 6.57
N TYR A 239 -11.37 -13.58 6.58
CA TYR A 239 -10.34 -13.85 7.57
C TYR A 239 -9.01 -14.05 6.88
N SER A 240 -7.96 -13.46 7.40
CA SER A 240 -6.60 -13.80 6.99
C SER A 240 -5.65 -13.73 8.17
N GLU A 241 -4.70 -14.67 8.20
CA GLU A 241 -3.61 -14.73 9.15
C GLU A 241 -2.31 -14.97 8.40
N ASN A 242 -1.27 -14.26 8.78
CA ASN A 242 0.08 -14.42 8.28
C ASN A 242 1.04 -14.36 9.45
N GLN A 243 1.90 -15.36 9.59
CA GLN A 243 2.85 -15.45 10.68
C GLN A 243 4.16 -16.08 10.21
N GLY A 244 5.23 -15.78 10.89
CA GLY A 244 6.54 -16.34 10.56
C GLY A 244 7.66 -15.76 11.41
N ASN A 245 8.86 -16.03 10.96
CA ASN A 245 10.09 -15.54 11.57
C ASN A 245 10.93 -14.80 10.53
N SER A 246 11.55 -13.70 10.94
CA SER A 246 12.58 -13.05 10.15
C SER A 246 13.83 -12.80 10.99
N THR A 247 14.99 -13.03 10.37
CA THR A 247 16.29 -12.77 11.00
C THR A 247 16.92 -11.57 10.32
N TYR A 248 17.38 -10.59 11.09
CA TYR A 248 18.12 -9.44 10.61
C TYR A 248 19.46 -9.32 11.30
N VAL A 249 20.32 -8.47 10.76
CA VAL A 249 21.68 -8.25 11.27
C VAL A 249 21.72 -6.93 12.02
N ASP A 250 22.23 -6.93 13.23
CA ASP A 250 22.50 -5.72 14.01
C ASP A 250 23.99 -5.62 14.39
N GLY A 251 24.43 -4.42 14.76
CA GLY A 251 25.80 -4.14 15.18
C GLY A 251 26.01 -4.41 16.67
N ILE A 252 27.12 -5.07 16.98
CA ILE A 252 27.66 -5.11 18.36
C ILE A 252 28.55 -3.88 18.52
N TYR A 253 28.27 -3.04 19.52
CA TYR A 253 28.96 -1.77 19.74
C TYR A 253 29.84 -1.80 20.98
N ASP A 254 30.99 -1.14 20.90
CA ASP A 254 31.81 -0.84 22.09
C ASP A 254 31.26 0.39 22.86
N ASN A 255 31.94 0.73 23.97
CA ASN A 255 31.55 1.87 24.80
C ASN A 255 31.68 3.24 24.09
N ASP A 256 32.40 3.31 22.98
CA ASP A 256 32.60 4.50 22.16
C ASP A 256 31.70 4.47 20.90
N TRP A 257 30.71 3.57 20.86
CA TRP A 257 29.78 3.37 19.75
C TRP A 257 30.43 2.94 18.42
N ASN A 258 31.61 2.35 18.46
CA ASN A 258 32.17 1.72 17.26
C ASN A 258 31.57 0.32 17.09
N VAL A 259 31.23 -0.03 15.86
CA VAL A 259 30.82 -1.40 15.52
C VAL A 259 32.04 -2.34 15.65
N ILE A 260 32.00 -3.24 16.62
CA ILE A 260 33.06 -4.22 16.89
C ILE A 260 32.71 -5.63 16.43
N GLY A 261 31.47 -5.84 16.02
CA GLY A 261 30.96 -7.12 15.53
C GLY A 261 29.55 -6.94 14.98
N LEU A 262 29.03 -8.03 14.44
CA LEU A 262 27.63 -8.13 13.99
C LEU A 262 27.00 -9.37 14.59
N GLU A 263 25.72 -9.32 14.86
CA GLU A 263 24.92 -10.44 15.33
C GLU A 263 23.61 -10.56 14.56
N ASN A 264 23.08 -11.76 14.53
CA ASN A 264 21.76 -12.01 13.96
C ASN A 264 20.71 -11.94 15.07
N ILE A 265 19.70 -11.13 14.85
CA ILE A 265 18.53 -11.01 15.73
C ILE A 265 17.34 -11.64 15.05
N SER A 266 16.67 -12.54 15.76
CA SER A 266 15.48 -13.22 15.29
C SER A 266 14.22 -12.58 15.86
N GLN A 267 13.21 -12.39 15.01
CA GLN A 267 11.93 -11.86 15.43
C GLN A 267 10.78 -12.69 14.84
N ASP A 268 9.79 -12.96 15.66
CA ASP A 268 8.54 -13.55 15.24
C ASP A 268 7.52 -12.47 14.93
N PHE A 269 6.76 -12.65 13.86
CA PHE A 269 5.68 -11.74 13.49
C PHE A 269 4.37 -12.50 13.29
N LYS A 270 3.25 -11.80 13.57
CA LYS A 270 1.92 -12.29 13.27
C LYS A 270 0.97 -11.16 12.92
N ASN A 271 0.29 -11.29 11.76
CA ASN A 271 -0.77 -10.39 11.32
C ASN A 271 -2.09 -11.15 11.21
N GLU A 272 -3.17 -10.61 11.76
CA GLU A 272 -4.50 -11.19 11.70
C GLU A 272 -5.52 -10.13 11.25
N ILE A 273 -6.34 -10.46 10.27
CA ILE A 273 -7.43 -9.61 9.78
C ILE A 273 -8.74 -10.34 9.87
N ILE A 274 -9.74 -9.69 10.46
CA ILE A 274 -11.15 -10.07 10.39
C ILE A 274 -11.90 -8.91 9.78
N ASN A 275 -12.70 -9.16 8.72
CA ASN A 275 -13.45 -8.13 8.04
C ASN A 275 -14.86 -8.64 7.69
N VAL A 276 -15.86 -7.97 8.18
CA VAL A 276 -17.28 -8.27 7.90
C VAL A 276 -17.88 -7.07 7.18
N LYS A 277 -18.38 -7.29 5.99
CA LYS A 277 -19.01 -6.26 5.16
C LYS A 277 -20.45 -6.62 4.83
N GLY A 278 -21.30 -5.62 4.77
CA GLY A 278 -22.68 -5.77 4.34
C GLY A 278 -23.14 -4.59 3.51
N ARG A 279 -23.99 -4.87 2.52
CA ARG A 279 -24.71 -3.87 1.73
C ARG A 279 -26.16 -4.28 1.62
N ILE A 280 -27.07 -3.31 1.72
CA ILE A 280 -28.48 -3.48 1.39
C ILE A 280 -28.94 -2.33 0.48
N ASN A 281 -29.52 -2.66 -0.67
CA ASN A 281 -30.14 -1.72 -1.57
C ASN A 281 -31.61 -1.54 -1.15
N LEU A 282 -31.92 -0.40 -0.52
CA LEU A 282 -33.29 -0.09 -0.07
C LEU A 282 -34.17 0.39 -1.23
N SER A 283 -33.53 0.87 -2.29
CA SER A 283 -34.12 1.16 -3.60
C SER A 283 -33.02 1.13 -4.66
N ASP A 284 -33.36 1.27 -5.93
CA ASP A 284 -32.39 1.31 -7.05
C ASP A 284 -31.37 2.44 -6.91
N ASN A 285 -31.72 3.49 -6.18
CA ASN A 285 -30.89 4.68 -6.01
C ASN A 285 -30.43 4.94 -4.57
N PHE A 286 -30.71 4.06 -3.62
CA PHE A 286 -30.30 4.23 -2.22
C PHE A 286 -29.83 2.93 -1.60
N ALA A 287 -28.57 2.91 -1.16
CA ALA A 287 -27.93 1.78 -0.51
C ALA A 287 -27.34 2.15 0.84
N LEU A 288 -27.40 1.21 1.80
CA LEU A 288 -26.68 1.28 3.05
C LEU A 288 -25.55 0.27 3.04
N HIS A 289 -24.40 0.68 3.55
CA HIS A 289 -23.19 -0.12 3.68
C HIS A 289 -22.73 -0.13 5.13
N ALA A 290 -22.34 -1.29 5.63
CA ALA A 290 -21.75 -1.45 6.95
C ALA A 290 -20.46 -2.28 6.86
N ARG A 291 -19.49 -1.95 7.70
CA ARG A 291 -18.24 -2.72 7.86
C ARG A 291 -17.86 -2.78 9.34
N LEU A 292 -17.45 -3.98 9.77
CA LEU A 292 -16.79 -4.22 11.04
C LEU A 292 -15.48 -4.92 10.76
N SER A 293 -14.38 -4.40 11.29
CA SER A 293 -13.09 -5.02 11.08
C SER A 293 -12.20 -4.99 12.32
N GLN A 294 -11.28 -5.94 12.37
CA GLN A 294 -10.18 -5.98 13.31
C GLN A 294 -8.91 -6.34 12.57
N PHE A 295 -7.86 -5.60 12.86
CA PHE A 295 -6.49 -5.90 12.47
C PHE A 295 -5.63 -6.04 13.71
N LYS A 296 -4.83 -7.11 13.78
CA LYS A 296 -3.77 -7.27 14.76
C LYS A 296 -2.43 -7.38 14.05
N ASP A 297 -1.43 -6.76 14.64
CA ASP A 297 -0.03 -6.81 14.22
C ASP A 297 0.82 -7.04 15.47
N GLU A 298 1.50 -8.18 15.51
CA GLU A 298 2.28 -8.66 16.65
C GLU A 298 3.71 -8.90 16.19
N LEU A 299 4.67 -8.38 16.95
CA LEU A 299 6.10 -8.54 16.72
C LEU A 299 6.79 -8.84 18.04
N GLU A 300 7.56 -9.93 18.09
CA GLU A 300 8.34 -10.34 19.25
C GLU A 300 9.78 -10.59 18.84
N GLN A 301 10.73 -9.98 19.54
CA GLN A 301 12.16 -10.27 19.36
C GLN A 301 12.58 -11.36 20.31
N ASN A 302 13.08 -12.47 19.77
CA ASN A 302 13.34 -13.68 20.55
C ASN A 302 14.53 -13.53 21.52
N ASP A 303 15.50 -12.66 21.19
CA ASP A 303 16.73 -12.51 21.95
C ASP A 303 16.65 -11.43 23.05
N SER A 304 15.89 -10.35 22.82
CA SER A 304 15.75 -9.21 23.75
C SER A 304 14.46 -9.25 24.56
N HIS A 305 13.52 -10.12 24.21
CA HIS A 305 12.14 -10.13 24.74
C HIS A 305 11.34 -8.85 24.46
N ASP A 306 11.75 -8.07 23.48
CA ASP A 306 10.99 -6.91 23.03
C ASP A 306 9.70 -7.38 22.35
N ALA A 307 8.59 -6.74 22.68
CA ALA A 307 7.28 -7.11 22.16
C ALA A 307 6.47 -5.86 21.78
N ILE A 308 5.83 -5.92 20.60
CA ILE A 308 4.96 -4.87 20.09
C ILE A 308 3.66 -5.52 19.62
N TYR A 309 2.57 -5.21 20.32
CA TYR A 309 1.25 -5.71 19.98
C TYR A 309 0.33 -4.55 19.62
N ASN A 310 -0.17 -4.55 18.40
CA ASN A 310 -1.13 -3.58 17.92
C ASN A 310 -2.47 -4.24 17.62
N THR A 311 -3.57 -3.59 18.01
CA THR A 311 -4.92 -4.02 17.65
C THR A 311 -5.73 -2.80 17.22
N THR A 312 -6.20 -2.80 15.97
CA THR A 312 -7.12 -1.79 15.44
C THR A 312 -8.49 -2.41 15.21
N LYS A 313 -9.53 -1.85 15.82
CA LYS A 313 -10.92 -2.20 15.55
C LYS A 313 -11.63 -1.03 14.91
N GLU A 314 -12.38 -1.28 13.86
CA GLU A 314 -13.16 -0.24 13.17
C GLU A 314 -14.59 -0.70 12.95
N ALA A 315 -15.52 0.23 13.12
CA ALA A 315 -16.92 0.08 12.72
C ALA A 315 -17.30 1.26 11.82
N GLU A 316 -17.92 0.99 10.70
CA GLU A 316 -18.32 1.98 9.73
C GLU A 316 -19.74 1.71 9.22
N LEU A 317 -20.51 2.78 9.09
CA LEU A 317 -21.84 2.78 8.49
C LEU A 317 -21.96 3.99 7.57
N TYR A 318 -22.32 3.77 6.30
CA TYR A 318 -22.55 4.86 5.36
C TYR A 318 -23.66 4.56 4.38
N SER A 319 -24.27 5.62 3.86
CA SER A 319 -25.27 5.58 2.80
C SER A 319 -24.70 6.08 1.49
N LYS A 320 -25.17 5.51 0.39
CA LYS A 320 -25.02 6.04 -0.96
C LYS A 320 -26.39 6.36 -1.51
N TRP A 321 -26.58 7.60 -1.93
CA TRP A 321 -27.85 8.08 -2.47
C TRP A 321 -27.63 8.77 -3.80
N GLN A 322 -28.09 8.14 -4.87
CA GLN A 322 -28.17 8.73 -6.19
C GLN A 322 -29.52 9.45 -6.31
N PHE A 323 -29.56 10.73 -5.94
CA PHE A 323 -30.79 11.49 -5.91
C PHE A 323 -31.18 12.12 -7.28
N SER A 324 -30.26 12.04 -8.26
CA SER A 324 -30.57 12.30 -9.67
C SER A 324 -29.66 11.45 -10.56
N SER A 325 -29.92 11.46 -11.87
CA SER A 325 -29.09 10.73 -12.86
C SER A 325 -27.62 11.18 -12.91
N THR A 326 -27.32 12.34 -12.35
CA THR A 326 -25.98 12.95 -12.38
C THR A 326 -25.41 13.27 -10.99
N GLN A 327 -26.14 13.00 -9.91
CA GLN A 327 -25.73 13.44 -8.58
C GLN A 327 -25.82 12.32 -7.55
N ASN A 328 -24.74 12.10 -6.83
CA ASN A 328 -24.61 11.14 -5.75
C ASN A 328 -24.25 11.85 -4.45
N LEU A 329 -24.78 11.38 -3.35
CA LEU A 329 -24.39 11.77 -2.00
C LEU A 329 -23.96 10.52 -1.23
N LEU A 330 -22.78 10.59 -0.66
CA LEU A 330 -22.27 9.60 0.29
C LEU A 330 -22.17 10.26 1.65
N ALA A 331 -22.75 9.67 2.69
CA ALA A 331 -22.70 10.19 4.05
C ALA A 331 -22.55 9.05 5.05
N GLY A 332 -21.70 9.21 6.06
CA GLY A 332 -21.48 8.14 7.01
C GLY A 332 -20.74 8.52 8.28
N ILE A 333 -20.58 7.54 9.11
CA ILE A 333 -19.86 7.57 10.37
C ILE A 333 -18.88 6.38 10.42
N ALA A 334 -17.68 6.63 10.93
CA ALA A 334 -16.66 5.61 11.18
C ALA A 334 -16.07 5.82 12.56
N THR A 335 -15.99 4.77 13.35
CA THR A 335 -15.33 4.78 14.67
C THR A 335 -14.15 3.83 14.67
N LYS A 336 -13.07 4.23 15.32
CA LYS A 336 -11.83 3.47 15.48
C LYS A 336 -11.45 3.37 16.95
N ASN A 337 -10.96 2.20 17.32
CA ASN A 337 -10.30 1.95 18.59
C ASN A 337 -8.94 1.30 18.28
N ILE A 338 -7.87 2.01 18.63
CA ILE A 338 -6.49 1.63 18.33
C ILE A 338 -5.76 1.38 19.63
N LYS A 339 -5.39 0.13 19.89
CA LYS A 339 -4.60 -0.28 21.04
C LYS A 339 -3.18 -0.59 20.61
N SER A 340 -2.18 -0.11 21.38
CA SER A 340 -0.78 -0.50 21.27
C SER A 340 -0.24 -0.85 22.66
N ASP A 341 0.36 -2.03 22.76
CA ASP A 341 1.02 -2.55 23.96
C ASP A 341 2.47 -2.85 23.56
N VAL A 342 3.41 -2.11 24.13
CA VAL A 342 4.81 -2.10 23.72
C VAL A 342 5.71 -2.24 24.95
N PHE A 343 6.58 -3.26 24.87
CA PHE A 343 7.66 -3.46 25.83
C PHE A 343 8.98 -3.62 25.08
N SER A 344 9.99 -2.82 25.42
CA SER A 344 11.33 -2.93 24.83
C SER A 344 12.39 -2.47 25.83
N VAL A 345 13.52 -3.18 25.85
CA VAL A 345 14.67 -2.85 26.68
C VAL A 345 15.88 -2.63 25.77
N SER A 346 16.41 -1.43 25.77
CA SER A 346 17.58 -1.07 24.98
C SER A 346 18.63 -0.34 25.81
N SER A 347 19.79 -0.07 25.24
CA SER A 347 20.83 0.77 25.85
C SER A 347 20.37 2.21 26.11
N PHE A 348 19.31 2.66 25.44
CA PHE A 348 18.71 4.00 25.64
C PHE A 348 17.66 4.02 26.76
N GLY A 349 17.28 2.87 27.31
CA GLY A 349 16.32 2.73 28.39
C GLY A 349 15.17 1.78 28.08
N ILE A 350 14.14 1.84 28.90
CA ILE A 350 12.96 0.99 28.80
C ILE A 350 11.81 1.77 28.16
N VAL A 351 11.17 1.18 27.18
CA VAL A 351 9.83 1.56 26.71
C VAL A 351 8.84 0.55 27.24
N ASP A 352 7.86 1.00 27.97
CA ASP A 352 6.80 0.17 28.55
C ASP A 352 5.50 0.98 28.58
N TYR A 353 4.57 0.67 27.69
CA TYR A 353 3.25 1.31 27.70
C TYR A 353 2.16 0.41 27.09
N ASP A 354 0.96 0.52 27.66
CA ASP A 354 -0.31 -0.02 27.12
C ASP A 354 -1.27 1.16 26.93
N LYS A 355 -1.55 1.52 25.68
CA LYS A 355 -2.38 2.68 25.31
C LYS A 355 -3.45 2.30 24.30
N THR A 356 -4.64 2.83 24.58
CA THR A 356 -5.78 2.77 23.65
C THR A 356 -6.18 4.19 23.30
N VAL A 357 -6.47 4.43 22.03
CA VAL A 357 -6.93 5.73 21.51
C VAL A 357 -8.17 5.51 20.67
N GLU A 358 -9.19 6.33 20.88
CA GLU A 358 -10.45 6.28 20.16
C GLU A 358 -10.64 7.51 19.27
N SER A 359 -11.29 7.32 18.13
CA SER A 359 -11.75 8.42 17.30
C SER A 359 -13.03 8.09 16.56
N THR A 360 -13.83 9.13 16.29
CA THR A 360 -15.08 9.01 15.52
C THR A 360 -15.12 10.09 14.46
N GLY A 361 -15.28 9.68 13.22
CA GLY A 361 -15.36 10.57 12.06
C GLY A 361 -16.74 10.56 11.42
N TYR A 362 -17.25 11.76 11.14
CA TYR A 362 -18.47 12.00 10.38
C TYR A 362 -18.10 12.59 9.04
N PHE A 363 -18.56 12.00 7.95
CA PHE A 363 -18.19 12.44 6.62
C PHE A 363 -19.40 12.55 5.68
N VAL A 364 -19.29 13.50 4.77
CA VAL A 364 -20.24 13.67 3.66
C VAL A 364 -19.45 14.01 2.41
N GLN A 365 -19.83 13.41 1.27
CA GLN A 365 -19.24 13.67 -0.03
C GLN A 365 -20.35 13.73 -1.08
N HIS A 366 -20.37 14.83 -1.82
CA HIS A 366 -21.22 15.02 -2.98
C HIS A 366 -20.43 14.79 -4.25
N GLN A 367 -21.01 14.08 -5.19
CA GLN A 367 -20.48 13.85 -6.53
C GLN A 367 -21.48 14.33 -7.57
N TYR A 368 -20.97 15.06 -8.55
CA TYR A 368 -21.70 15.39 -9.77
C TYR A 368 -20.99 14.74 -10.95
N GLN A 369 -21.73 14.01 -11.77
CA GLN A 369 -21.23 13.28 -12.93
C GLN A 369 -22.09 13.55 -14.15
N SER A 370 -21.53 14.21 -15.14
CA SER A 370 -22.13 14.40 -16.45
C SER A 370 -21.17 13.92 -17.53
N GLU A 371 -21.57 13.96 -18.79
CA GLU A 371 -20.72 13.54 -19.91
C GLU A 371 -19.36 14.27 -19.97
N LYS A 372 -19.29 15.51 -19.47
CA LYS A 372 -18.08 16.35 -19.58
C LYS A 372 -17.50 16.79 -18.25
N LEU A 373 -18.30 16.87 -17.20
CA LEU A 373 -17.87 17.41 -15.91
C LEU A 373 -18.16 16.42 -14.82
N HIS A 374 -17.10 16.04 -14.09
CA HIS A 374 -17.17 15.28 -12.85
C HIS A 374 -16.64 16.14 -11.72
N THR A 375 -17.38 16.26 -10.64
CA THR A 375 -16.92 16.98 -9.44
C THR A 375 -17.11 16.15 -8.19
N GLN A 376 -16.23 16.36 -7.22
CA GLN A 376 -16.26 15.73 -5.92
C GLN A 376 -16.02 16.80 -4.85
N LEU A 377 -16.97 16.96 -3.94
CA LEU A 377 -16.89 17.88 -2.81
C LEU A 377 -17.13 17.08 -1.54
N GLY A 378 -16.20 17.13 -0.60
CA GLY A 378 -16.30 16.35 0.61
C GLY A 378 -15.84 17.12 1.84
N VAL A 379 -16.41 16.78 2.99
CA VAL A 379 -15.99 17.24 4.31
C VAL A 379 -16.07 16.09 5.31
N ARG A 380 -15.11 16.06 6.22
CA ARG A 380 -15.10 15.17 7.39
C ARG A 380 -14.78 15.95 8.64
N VAL A 381 -15.48 15.63 9.70
CA VAL A 381 -15.16 16.05 11.07
C VAL A 381 -14.76 14.81 11.84
N GLU A 382 -13.54 14.80 12.34
CA GLU A 382 -12.99 13.71 13.17
C GLU A 382 -12.87 14.21 14.60
N ASP A 383 -13.52 13.52 15.53
CA ASP A 383 -13.36 13.73 16.97
C ASP A 383 -12.38 12.69 17.49
N HIS A 384 -11.21 13.15 17.93
CA HIS A 384 -10.10 12.32 18.38
C HIS A 384 -9.93 12.50 19.89
N GLU A 385 -9.95 11.41 20.65
CA GLU A 385 -9.90 11.40 22.11
C GLU A 385 -8.79 12.29 22.69
N THR A 386 -7.58 12.23 22.11
CA THR A 386 -6.41 12.96 22.62
C THR A 386 -6.30 14.39 22.06
N PHE A 387 -6.66 14.59 20.79
CA PHE A 387 -6.36 15.83 20.07
C PHE A 387 -7.60 16.67 19.76
N GLY A 388 -8.79 16.22 20.18
CA GLY A 388 -10.05 16.93 19.93
C GLY A 388 -10.49 16.85 18.47
N THR A 389 -11.21 17.88 18.02
CA THR A 389 -11.92 17.86 16.74
C THR A 389 -11.06 18.45 15.62
N HIS A 390 -10.89 17.69 14.54
CA HIS A 390 -10.22 18.10 13.29
C HIS A 390 -11.20 18.06 12.13
N THR A 391 -11.18 19.10 11.29
CA THR A 391 -12.03 19.18 10.10
C THR A 391 -11.18 19.21 8.85
N VAL A 392 -11.45 18.29 7.93
CA VAL A 392 -10.78 18.21 6.62
C VAL A 392 -11.79 18.30 5.49
N GLY A 393 -11.36 18.85 4.36
CA GLY A 393 -12.20 19.02 3.18
C GLY A 393 -11.47 18.70 1.89
N GLN A 394 -12.24 18.41 0.84
CA GLN A 394 -11.74 18.19 -0.51
C GLN A 394 -12.68 18.77 -1.54
N ALA A 395 -12.11 19.39 -2.55
CA ALA A 395 -12.81 19.84 -3.75
C ALA A 395 -12.01 19.40 -4.98
N ALA A 396 -12.61 18.60 -5.83
CA ALA A 396 -11.98 18.10 -7.04
C ALA A 396 -12.93 18.20 -8.23
N ALA A 397 -12.37 18.44 -9.41
CA ALA A 397 -13.12 18.52 -10.66
C ALA A 397 -12.30 17.93 -11.80
N ARG A 398 -12.96 17.19 -12.69
CA ARG A 398 -12.43 16.72 -13.98
C ARG A 398 -13.35 17.22 -15.08
N TYR A 399 -12.75 17.79 -16.12
CA TYR A 399 -13.47 18.32 -17.27
C TYR A 399 -12.94 17.73 -18.57
N GLN A 400 -13.83 17.15 -19.36
CA GLN A 400 -13.56 16.62 -20.70
C GLN A 400 -13.56 17.78 -21.70
N ILE A 401 -12.37 18.27 -22.06
CA ILE A 401 -12.19 19.37 -23.02
C ILE A 401 -12.50 18.92 -24.44
N LEU A 402 -11.95 17.76 -24.83
CA LEU A 402 -12.15 17.09 -26.11
C LEU A 402 -12.49 15.63 -25.86
N PRO A 403 -13.05 14.88 -26.81
CA PRO A 403 -13.37 13.46 -26.60
C PRO A 403 -12.22 12.60 -26.10
N ALA A 404 -10.98 12.98 -26.43
CA ALA A 404 -9.77 12.27 -26.06
C ALA A 404 -8.91 13.00 -25.01
N THR A 405 -9.39 14.15 -24.46
CA THR A 405 -8.59 15.00 -23.56
C THR A 405 -9.39 15.44 -22.36
N SER A 406 -8.92 15.13 -21.17
CA SER A 406 -9.47 15.64 -19.92
C SER A 406 -8.42 16.35 -19.08
N ILE A 407 -8.83 17.39 -18.37
CA ILE A 407 -8.06 18.02 -17.31
C ILE A 407 -8.75 17.79 -15.98
N TYR A 408 -7.97 17.70 -14.92
CA TYR A 408 -8.51 17.62 -13.57
C TYR A 408 -7.72 18.50 -12.60
N THR A 409 -8.38 18.88 -11.52
CA THR A 409 -7.77 19.56 -10.39
C THR A 409 -8.33 19.00 -9.10
N ASN A 410 -7.49 18.96 -8.08
CA ASN A 410 -7.85 18.50 -6.73
C ASN A 410 -7.20 19.43 -5.70
N ILE A 411 -8.00 19.93 -4.76
CA ILE A 411 -7.53 20.65 -3.58
C ILE A 411 -8.13 19.96 -2.38
N GLY A 412 -7.28 19.60 -1.42
CA GLY A 412 -7.76 18.92 -0.22
C GLY A 412 -6.85 19.13 0.97
N THR A 413 -7.44 19.04 2.15
CA THR A 413 -6.72 19.03 3.42
C THR A 413 -6.70 17.63 4.01
N ALA A 414 -5.66 17.31 4.77
CA ALA A 414 -5.55 16.07 5.52
C ALA A 414 -4.83 16.34 6.84
N PHE A 415 -4.91 15.39 7.76
CA PHE A 415 -4.20 15.46 9.02
C PHE A 415 -3.67 14.07 9.44
N ARG A 416 -2.66 14.05 10.30
CA ARG A 416 -2.16 12.87 10.97
C ARG A 416 -2.00 13.13 12.47
N ALA A 417 -2.63 12.30 13.28
CA ALA A 417 -2.39 12.31 14.72
C ALA A 417 -1.01 11.68 15.03
N PRO A 418 -0.27 12.18 16.04
CA PRO A 418 0.92 11.49 16.56
C PRO A 418 0.58 10.05 16.96
N THR A 419 1.52 9.15 16.71
CA THR A 419 1.38 7.73 17.07
C THR A 419 1.61 7.49 18.56
N ASN A 420 1.30 6.29 19.04
CA ASN A 420 1.58 5.95 20.42
C ASN A 420 3.09 5.94 20.73
N ASN A 421 3.97 5.53 19.79
CA ASN A 421 5.41 5.66 19.95
C ASN A 421 5.85 7.13 19.97
N ASP A 422 5.28 7.96 19.08
CA ASP A 422 5.59 9.39 19.03
C ASP A 422 5.34 10.05 20.40
N LEU A 423 4.33 9.62 21.14
CA LEU A 423 3.92 10.20 22.41
C LEU A 423 4.56 9.52 23.64
N TYR A 424 4.63 8.19 23.66
CA TYR A 424 4.87 7.42 24.89
C TYR A 424 6.18 6.64 24.91
N ALA A 425 6.85 6.43 23.77
CA ALA A 425 8.14 5.76 23.72
C ALA A 425 9.28 6.74 24.08
N LEU A 426 9.31 7.21 25.33
CA LEU A 426 10.21 8.29 25.78
C LEU A 426 11.68 7.93 25.56
N SER A 427 12.09 6.70 25.80
CA SER A 427 13.47 6.23 25.57
C SER A 427 13.86 6.21 24.10
N TRP A 428 12.90 6.20 23.18
CA TRP A 428 13.11 6.34 21.73
C TRP A 428 12.96 7.80 21.26
N GLY A 429 12.89 8.75 22.19
CA GLY A 429 12.72 10.17 21.89
C GLY A 429 11.28 10.61 21.74
N GLY A 430 10.32 9.83 22.22
CA GLY A 430 8.90 10.20 22.22
C GLY A 430 8.64 11.51 22.98
N ASN A 431 7.58 12.23 22.58
CA ASN A 431 7.22 13.54 23.14
C ASN A 431 5.71 13.68 23.30
N PRO A 432 5.20 13.66 24.55
CA PRO A 432 3.77 13.82 24.83
C PRO A 432 3.19 15.19 24.45
N GLU A 433 4.02 16.19 24.14
CA GLU A 433 3.59 17.53 23.76
C GLU A 433 3.38 17.71 22.24
N LEU A 434 3.56 16.65 21.46
CA LEU A 434 3.35 16.69 20.01
C LEU A 434 1.91 17.00 19.64
N LYS A 435 1.77 17.76 18.55
CA LYS A 435 0.50 18.12 17.92
C LYS A 435 0.31 17.31 16.66
N PRO A 436 -0.94 17.16 16.19
CA PRO A 436 -1.21 16.60 14.87
C PRO A 436 -0.52 17.38 13.75
N GLU A 437 -0.09 16.66 12.73
CA GLU A 437 0.36 17.23 11.47
C GLU A 437 -0.84 17.59 10.63
N GLU A 438 -0.82 18.75 9.97
CA GLU A 438 -1.87 19.21 9.08
C GLU A 438 -1.31 19.46 7.67
N SER A 439 -2.09 19.18 6.65
CA SER A 439 -1.64 19.41 5.28
C SER A 439 -2.70 20.02 4.39
N ILE A 440 -2.22 20.76 3.39
CA ILE A 440 -3.01 21.19 2.24
C ILE A 440 -2.29 20.81 0.95
N SER A 441 -3.01 20.19 0.04
CA SER A 441 -2.48 19.73 -1.24
C SER A 441 -3.24 20.34 -2.40
N TYR A 442 -2.50 20.69 -3.44
CA TYR A 442 -2.99 21.21 -4.71
C TYR A 442 -2.47 20.32 -5.83
N GLU A 443 -3.34 19.93 -6.74
CA GLU A 443 -2.99 19.12 -7.91
C GLU A 443 -3.73 19.61 -9.14
N ILE A 444 -3.03 19.59 -10.29
CA ILE A 444 -3.60 19.73 -11.61
C ILE A 444 -3.04 18.62 -12.50
N GLY A 445 -3.87 18.05 -13.34
CA GLY A 445 -3.43 17.03 -14.27
C GLY A 445 -4.18 17.05 -15.59
N LEU A 446 -3.62 16.31 -16.54
CA LEU A 446 -4.13 16.14 -17.89
C LEU A 446 -4.01 14.68 -18.27
N ASP A 447 -5.08 14.09 -18.79
CA ASP A 447 -5.09 12.79 -19.41
C ASP A 447 -5.47 12.94 -20.89
N GLN A 448 -4.68 12.34 -21.76
CA GLN A 448 -4.81 12.44 -23.21
C GLN A 448 -4.74 11.05 -23.83
N GLN A 449 -5.77 10.63 -24.54
CA GLN A 449 -5.70 9.51 -25.46
C GLN A 449 -5.14 10.02 -26.79
N LEU A 450 -3.88 9.70 -27.07
CA LEU A 450 -3.19 10.16 -28.27
C LEU A 450 -3.58 9.37 -29.51
N THR A 451 -3.82 8.07 -29.34
CA THR A 451 -4.36 7.14 -30.35
C THR A 451 -5.23 6.10 -29.66
N ASP A 452 -5.89 5.23 -30.38
CA ASP A 452 -6.66 4.09 -29.82
C ASP A 452 -5.78 3.15 -28.97
N HIS A 453 -4.47 3.23 -29.12
CA HIS A 453 -3.49 2.36 -28.48
C HIS A 453 -2.51 3.08 -27.55
N LEU A 454 -2.60 4.40 -27.42
CA LEU A 454 -1.61 5.20 -26.71
C LEU A 454 -2.30 6.26 -25.84
N THR A 455 -2.08 6.16 -24.53
CA THR A 455 -2.59 7.09 -23.53
C THR A 455 -1.43 7.77 -22.81
N MET A 456 -1.57 9.04 -22.52
CA MET A 456 -0.60 9.85 -21.78
C MET A 456 -1.30 10.55 -20.60
N GLY A 457 -0.64 10.54 -19.46
CA GLY A 457 -1.05 11.28 -18.27
C GLY A 457 0.06 12.19 -17.76
N LEU A 458 -0.31 13.42 -17.40
CA LEU A 458 0.58 14.41 -16.77
C LEU A 458 -0.08 14.90 -15.49
N SER A 459 0.70 15.08 -14.43
CA SER A 459 0.25 15.81 -13.26
C SER A 459 1.35 16.67 -12.66
N ALA A 460 0.94 17.75 -12.00
CA ALA A 460 1.80 18.58 -11.17
C ALA A 460 1.09 18.81 -9.83
N TYR A 461 1.84 18.71 -8.75
CA TYR A 461 1.27 18.81 -7.41
C TYR A 461 2.18 19.58 -6.46
N ARG A 462 1.57 20.11 -5.42
CA ARG A 462 2.25 20.70 -4.26
C ARG A 462 1.48 20.31 -3.00
N ASN A 463 2.16 19.65 -2.08
CA ASN A 463 1.67 19.34 -0.75
C ASN A 463 2.46 20.13 0.29
N GLU A 464 1.79 20.88 1.13
CA GLU A 464 2.35 21.62 2.25
C GLU A 464 1.92 20.94 3.54
N VAL A 465 2.88 20.59 4.40
CA VAL A 465 2.64 19.95 5.70
C VAL A 465 3.15 20.88 6.77
N ASP A 466 2.27 21.31 7.64
CA ASP A 466 2.58 22.09 8.83
C ASP A 466 2.69 21.15 10.05
N ASP A 467 3.49 21.54 11.05
CA ASP A 467 3.74 20.78 12.27
C ASP A 467 4.31 19.36 12.01
N LEU A 468 5.10 19.17 10.93
CA LEU A 468 5.70 17.87 10.60
C LEU A 468 6.50 17.31 11.78
N ILE A 469 6.20 16.09 12.21
CA ILE A 469 6.90 15.40 13.29
C ILE A 469 8.25 14.88 12.78
N THR A 470 9.31 15.30 13.44
CA THR A 470 10.69 14.97 13.04
C THR A 470 11.55 14.72 14.26
N TYR A 471 12.45 13.74 14.15
CA TYR A 471 13.44 13.46 15.18
C TYR A 471 14.58 14.47 15.10
N VAL A 472 14.83 15.19 16.19
CA VAL A 472 15.88 16.21 16.29
C VAL A 472 16.86 15.79 17.37
N THR A 473 18.15 15.75 17.04
CA THR A 473 19.22 15.45 17.98
C THR A 473 19.86 16.77 18.44
N ASP A 474 19.95 16.98 19.74
CA ASP A 474 20.69 18.11 20.32
C ASP A 474 22.18 17.95 19.99
N PRO A 475 22.84 18.96 19.39
CA PRO A 475 24.22 18.83 18.95
C PRO A 475 25.25 18.84 20.10
N ILE A 476 24.81 19.13 21.33
CA ILE A 476 25.68 19.22 22.53
C ILE A 476 25.50 17.97 23.40
N THR A 477 24.25 17.61 23.72
CA THR A 477 23.95 16.47 24.60
C THR A 477 23.85 15.15 23.84
N TYR A 478 23.68 15.23 22.51
CA TYR A 478 23.37 14.10 21.61
C TYR A 478 22.07 13.37 21.94
N GLU A 479 21.26 13.92 22.83
CA GLU A 479 19.92 13.42 23.09
C GLU A 479 18.99 13.75 21.92
N GLY A 480 18.25 12.77 21.46
CA GLY A 480 17.30 12.95 20.38
C GLY A 480 15.87 12.88 20.87
N ARG A 481 15.01 13.74 20.31
CA ARG A 481 13.60 13.79 20.64
C ARG A 481 12.76 14.17 19.42
N LEU A 482 11.51 13.72 19.40
CA LEU A 482 10.54 14.12 18.39
C LEU A 482 9.97 15.52 18.68
N TYR A 483 9.90 16.33 17.64
CA TYR A 483 9.33 17.67 17.66
C TYR A 483 8.48 17.92 16.42
N ASN A 484 7.49 18.80 16.55
CA ASN A 484 6.85 19.40 15.40
C ASN A 484 7.76 20.49 14.80
N VAL A 485 8.22 20.29 13.57
CA VAL A 485 8.90 21.34 12.80
C VAL A 485 7.86 22.18 12.06
N LYS A 486 8.17 23.47 11.81
CA LYS A 486 7.13 24.40 11.38
C LYS A 486 6.51 24.06 10.04
N LYS A 487 7.29 23.63 9.02
CA LYS A 487 6.74 23.40 7.68
C LYS A 487 7.63 22.52 6.78
N ALA A 488 6.99 21.60 6.06
CA ALA A 488 7.59 20.86 4.95
C ALA A 488 6.79 21.09 3.67
N THR A 489 7.45 20.99 2.50
CA THR A 489 6.77 21.05 1.20
C THR A 489 7.27 19.96 0.29
N PHE A 490 6.33 19.33 -0.42
CA PHE A 490 6.57 18.30 -1.43
C PHE A 490 5.99 18.81 -2.74
N THR A 491 6.86 19.28 -3.64
CA THR A 491 6.46 19.80 -4.96
C THR A 491 6.98 18.89 -6.03
N GLY A 492 6.12 18.46 -6.94
CA GLY A 492 6.52 17.48 -7.93
C GLY A 492 5.60 17.40 -9.15
N GLY A 493 5.94 16.46 -10.01
CA GLY A 493 5.12 16.13 -11.18
C GLY A 493 5.36 14.70 -11.62
N GLU A 494 4.39 14.15 -12.31
CA GLU A 494 4.37 12.79 -12.81
C GLU A 494 4.03 12.78 -14.30
N PHE A 495 4.66 11.88 -15.02
CA PHE A 495 4.38 11.56 -16.41
C PHE A 495 4.15 10.07 -16.55
N ASN A 496 3.07 9.67 -17.21
CA ASN A 496 2.77 8.29 -17.54
C ASN A 496 2.47 8.17 -19.03
N LEU A 497 2.90 7.08 -19.62
CA LEU A 497 2.64 6.73 -21.01
C LEU A 497 2.33 5.24 -21.08
N ASP A 498 1.13 4.91 -21.54
CA ASP A 498 0.65 3.55 -21.68
C ASP A 498 0.32 3.28 -23.13
N TRP A 499 1.03 2.31 -23.70
CA TRP A 499 0.84 1.88 -25.08
C TRP A 499 0.55 0.38 -25.12
N ALA A 500 -0.49 0.00 -25.86
CA ALA A 500 -0.81 -1.40 -26.10
C ALA A 500 -1.40 -1.58 -27.48
N LYS A 501 -0.90 -2.56 -28.21
CA LYS A 501 -1.41 -2.95 -29.52
C LYS A 501 -1.20 -4.44 -29.77
N ASP A 502 -2.28 -5.13 -30.11
CA ASP A 502 -2.28 -6.56 -30.29
C ASP A 502 -1.74 -7.27 -29.03
N GLU A 503 -0.64 -7.98 -29.12
CA GLU A 503 0.02 -8.67 -28.01
C GLU A 503 1.10 -7.80 -27.30
N LEU A 504 1.47 -6.66 -27.89
CA LEU A 504 2.57 -5.82 -27.40
C LEU A 504 2.06 -4.74 -26.46
N PHE A 505 2.82 -4.48 -25.41
CA PHE A 505 2.54 -3.40 -24.48
C PHE A 505 3.81 -2.70 -23.97
N THR A 506 3.66 -1.45 -23.58
CA THR A 506 4.70 -0.66 -22.91
C THR A 506 4.07 0.34 -21.95
N ASN A 507 4.53 0.32 -20.70
CA ASN A 507 4.14 1.26 -19.66
C ASN A 507 5.39 2.00 -19.20
N LEU A 508 5.35 3.32 -19.28
CA LEU A 508 6.40 4.21 -18.78
C LEU A 508 5.81 5.12 -17.71
N SER A 509 6.43 5.16 -16.55
CA SER A 509 6.10 6.11 -15.50
C SER A 509 7.36 6.84 -15.06
N TYR A 510 7.27 8.15 -14.94
CA TYR A 510 8.34 9.01 -14.43
C TYR A 510 7.76 9.94 -13.37
N ALA A 511 8.46 10.05 -12.24
CA ALA A 511 8.10 10.96 -11.17
C ALA A 511 9.29 11.83 -10.77
N TYR A 512 9.00 13.10 -10.52
CA TYR A 512 9.92 14.06 -9.92
C TYR A 512 9.30 14.64 -8.66
N VAL A 513 10.07 14.70 -7.57
CA VAL A 513 9.65 15.35 -6.32
C VAL A 513 10.80 16.16 -5.71
N GLN A 514 10.47 17.29 -5.13
CA GLN A 514 11.34 18.12 -4.31
C GLN A 514 10.79 18.15 -2.86
N PRO A 515 11.29 17.27 -1.98
CA PRO A 515 10.89 17.22 -0.57
C PRO A 515 11.73 18.23 0.23
N LYS A 516 11.15 19.33 0.65
CA LYS A 516 11.84 20.43 1.31
C LYS A 516 11.39 20.63 2.76
N ASP A 517 12.33 20.64 3.67
CA ASP A 517 12.19 21.26 4.97
C ASP A 517 12.33 22.79 4.80
N LYS A 518 11.32 23.55 5.20
CA LYS A 518 11.27 25.01 5.01
C LYS A 518 12.02 25.83 6.04
N GLU A 519 12.42 25.24 7.14
CA GLU A 519 13.27 25.92 8.12
C GLU A 519 14.73 25.90 7.69
N THR A 520 15.20 24.74 7.24
CA THR A 520 16.60 24.54 6.86
C THR A 520 16.86 24.77 5.36
N ASP A 521 15.82 24.87 4.54
CA ASP A 521 15.84 24.85 3.06
C ASP A 521 16.61 23.66 2.47
N LYS A 522 16.75 22.57 3.23
CA LYS A 522 17.37 21.33 2.80
C LYS A 522 16.33 20.33 2.32
N ASP A 523 16.77 19.39 1.51
CA ASP A 523 15.93 18.24 1.17
C ASP A 523 15.78 17.34 2.39
N ILE A 524 14.58 16.82 2.60
CA ILE A 524 14.32 15.74 3.56
C ILE A 524 15.10 14.52 3.09
N SER A 525 15.83 13.89 4.00
CA SER A 525 16.72 12.77 3.71
C SER A 525 15.94 11.52 3.25
N ARG A 526 16.66 10.57 2.62
CA ARG A 526 16.12 9.26 2.21
C ARG A 526 15.01 9.33 1.15
N ARG A 527 14.91 10.43 0.36
CA ARG A 527 13.95 10.60 -0.73
C ARG A 527 14.69 10.80 -2.05
N SER A 528 14.45 9.91 -3.00
CA SER A 528 14.93 10.08 -4.37
C SER A 528 14.12 11.18 -5.06
N ARG A 529 14.80 12.11 -5.73
CA ARG A 529 14.09 13.17 -6.46
C ARG A 529 13.48 12.71 -7.76
N GLN A 530 14.07 11.73 -8.39
CA GLN A 530 13.64 11.22 -9.68
C GLN A 530 13.51 9.70 -9.62
N SER A 531 12.43 9.22 -10.17
CA SER A 531 12.12 7.81 -10.29
C SER A 531 11.59 7.54 -11.69
N LEU A 532 11.99 6.43 -12.27
CA LEU A 532 11.53 5.94 -13.57
C LEU A 532 11.18 4.47 -13.44
N THR A 533 10.02 4.10 -13.98
CA THR A 533 9.69 2.70 -14.25
C THR A 533 9.31 2.53 -15.71
N LEU A 534 9.82 1.50 -16.36
CA LEU A 534 9.50 1.14 -17.73
C LEU A 534 9.27 -0.36 -17.80
N THR A 535 8.07 -0.77 -18.13
CA THR A 535 7.75 -2.17 -18.40
C THR A 535 7.35 -2.32 -19.85
N SER A 536 7.95 -3.26 -20.55
CA SER A 536 7.60 -3.56 -21.94
C SER A 536 7.61 -5.07 -22.17
N GLY A 537 6.70 -5.53 -23.00
CA GLY A 537 6.58 -6.95 -23.25
C GLY A 537 5.59 -7.30 -24.35
N LEU A 538 5.42 -8.59 -24.48
CA LEU A 538 4.35 -9.18 -25.29
C LEU A 538 3.60 -10.22 -24.46
N GLN A 539 2.29 -10.33 -24.68
CA GLN A 539 1.43 -11.24 -23.94
C GLN A 539 0.22 -11.64 -24.79
N ASN A 540 -0.09 -12.92 -24.75
CA ASN A 540 -1.35 -13.47 -25.27
C ASN A 540 -1.89 -14.54 -24.30
N GLU A 541 -2.95 -15.27 -24.69
CA GLU A 541 -3.55 -16.32 -23.85
C GLU A 541 -2.63 -17.52 -23.58
N VAL A 542 -1.62 -17.75 -24.42
CA VAL A 542 -0.76 -18.93 -24.35
C VAL A 542 0.57 -18.61 -23.68
N TYR A 543 1.16 -17.46 -23.96
CA TYR A 543 2.47 -17.09 -23.40
C TYR A 543 2.61 -15.58 -23.24
N GLY A 544 3.55 -15.19 -22.43
CA GLY A 544 3.97 -13.80 -22.29
C GLY A 544 5.40 -13.70 -21.81
N ILE A 545 6.04 -12.59 -22.16
CA ILE A 545 7.34 -12.20 -21.68
C ILE A 545 7.37 -10.68 -21.52
N SER A 546 7.90 -10.21 -20.42
CA SER A 546 8.09 -8.77 -20.14
C SER A 546 9.41 -8.49 -19.44
N ALA A 547 9.89 -7.28 -19.63
CA ALA A 547 11.02 -6.75 -18.87
C ALA A 547 10.60 -5.42 -18.22
N SER A 548 10.95 -5.25 -16.95
CA SER A 548 10.68 -4.05 -16.16
C SER A 548 11.99 -3.44 -15.70
N LEU A 549 12.22 -2.16 -16.03
CA LEU A 549 13.31 -1.34 -15.52
C LEU A 549 12.75 -0.43 -14.43
N SER A 550 13.35 -0.46 -13.24
CA SER A 550 13.09 0.52 -12.17
C SER A 550 14.38 1.26 -11.85
N ALA A 551 14.36 2.59 -11.91
CA ALA A 551 15.54 3.43 -11.65
C ALA A 551 15.20 4.56 -10.68
N LYS A 552 16.07 4.77 -9.70
CA LYS A 552 15.96 5.79 -8.65
C LYS A 552 17.20 6.65 -8.60
N SER A 553 17.05 7.96 -8.56
CA SER A 553 18.18 8.86 -8.39
C SER A 553 18.72 8.79 -6.95
N ARG A 554 19.99 9.16 -6.79
CA ARG A 554 20.58 9.32 -5.44
C ARG A 554 19.79 10.36 -4.64
N PRO A 555 19.34 10.02 -3.40
CA PRO A 555 18.75 11.01 -2.51
C PRO A 555 19.77 12.12 -2.20
N LYS A 556 19.33 13.37 -2.15
CA LYS A 556 20.21 14.45 -1.67
C LYS A 556 20.49 14.29 -0.18
N ASN A 557 21.66 14.76 0.25
CA ASN A 557 22.10 14.65 1.65
C ASN A 557 22.14 13.21 2.17
N SER A 558 22.45 12.24 1.30
CA SER A 558 22.53 10.83 1.65
C SER A 558 23.82 10.21 1.10
N THR A 559 24.32 9.20 1.79
CA THR A 559 25.42 8.35 1.32
C THR A 559 24.91 7.24 0.38
N ILE A 560 23.60 6.99 0.37
CA ILE A 560 22.96 5.96 -0.46
C ILE A 560 23.08 6.37 -1.94
N SER A 561 23.59 5.48 -2.78
CA SER A 561 23.68 5.70 -4.23
C SER A 561 22.31 5.57 -4.90
N GLY A 562 22.15 6.21 -6.07
CA GLY A 562 21.08 5.86 -6.98
C GLY A 562 21.31 4.47 -7.55
N TYR A 563 20.25 3.80 -7.97
CA TYR A 563 20.30 2.44 -8.49
C TYR A 563 19.30 2.25 -9.64
N ALA A 564 19.50 1.17 -10.37
CA ALA A 564 18.53 0.67 -11.33
C ALA A 564 18.49 -0.86 -11.25
N THR A 565 17.29 -1.42 -11.33
CA THR A 565 17.03 -2.86 -11.40
C THR A 565 16.32 -3.21 -12.70
N VAL A 566 16.55 -4.41 -13.19
CA VAL A 566 15.83 -4.97 -14.35
C VAL A 566 15.28 -6.32 -13.93
N ASP A 567 13.98 -6.46 -14.07
CA ASP A 567 13.26 -7.71 -13.81
C ASP A 567 12.75 -8.27 -15.14
N VAL A 568 12.81 -9.57 -15.31
CA VAL A 568 12.28 -10.26 -16.49
C VAL A 568 11.29 -11.32 -16.02
N ASN A 569 10.08 -11.25 -16.53
CA ASN A 569 9.02 -12.20 -16.24
C ASN A 569 8.59 -12.90 -17.52
N ALA A 570 8.30 -14.18 -17.44
CA ALA A 570 7.71 -14.95 -18.53
C ALA A 570 6.70 -15.95 -18.00
N PHE A 571 5.70 -16.26 -18.82
CA PHE A 571 4.79 -17.36 -18.53
C PHE A 571 4.44 -18.14 -19.79
N TRP A 572 4.04 -19.39 -19.59
CA TRP A 572 3.52 -20.25 -20.63
C TRP A 572 2.37 -21.11 -20.09
N ASN A 573 1.18 -20.92 -20.63
CA ASN A 573 0.01 -21.75 -20.40
C ASN A 573 0.15 -23.00 -21.28
N VAL A 574 0.74 -24.07 -20.75
CA VAL A 574 0.95 -25.34 -21.48
C VAL A 574 -0.39 -25.94 -21.91
N ASN A 575 -1.39 -25.80 -21.05
CA ASN A 575 -2.78 -26.15 -21.30
C ASN A 575 -3.66 -25.40 -20.26
N PRO A 576 -5.01 -25.50 -20.33
CA PRO A 576 -5.89 -24.79 -19.38
C PRO A 576 -5.66 -25.08 -17.89
N ASN A 577 -4.94 -26.16 -17.56
CA ASN A 577 -4.71 -26.59 -16.17
C ASN A 577 -3.25 -26.44 -15.72
N VAL A 578 -2.33 -26.07 -16.62
CA VAL A 578 -0.89 -26.02 -16.32
C VAL A 578 -0.30 -24.72 -16.85
N LYS A 579 0.18 -23.88 -15.94
CA LYS A 579 0.92 -22.64 -16.23
C LYS A 579 2.33 -22.78 -15.67
N LEU A 580 3.32 -22.47 -16.48
CA LEU A 580 4.71 -22.28 -16.09
C LEU A 580 5.00 -20.78 -16.07
N PHE A 581 5.77 -20.31 -15.12
CA PHE A 581 6.17 -18.90 -15.04
C PHE A 581 7.52 -18.72 -14.35
N THR A 582 8.13 -17.56 -14.57
CA THR A 582 9.43 -17.19 -14.00
C THR A 582 9.47 -15.69 -13.72
#